data_ae690097589ca1167997e424aa9efa1e
#
_entry.id   ae690097589ca1167997e424aa9efa1e
#
_cell.length_a   1.000
_cell.length_b   1.000
_cell.length_c   1.000
_cell.angle_alpha   90.00
_cell.angle_beta   90.00
_cell.angle_gamma   90.00
#
_symmetry.space_group_name_H-M   'P 1'
#
loop_
_entity.id
_entity.type
_entity.pdbx_description
1 polymer ?
#
loop_
_entity_poly.entity_id
_entity_poly.type
_entity_poly.pdbx_seq_one_letter_code
_entity_poly.pdbx_strand_id
1 'polypeptide(L)'
;QAAASAQGIPLDFGMPSRLPLFPLEVVLFPGTPLPLHIFEPRYRAMLSDCLAGDERFGLLPPAPDGSPPRSGTVGCSARVRASHHLPDGRSNIVVVGERRFLLRQTLATETPYLVGLVDTFDDLADPEVPPESLAALREGATPYLAAMETLGGASDRSPWADDAGQLSFQVAAAVDLEFEVKRRL
;
A
#
# COMPACT_ATOMS: atom_id res chain seq x y z
N GLN A 1 -30.42 15.97 24.57
CA GLN A 1 -30.08 15.71 23.16
C GLN A 1 -28.77 16.41 22.87
N ALA A 2 -27.65 15.71 22.94
CA ALA A 2 -26.34 16.19 22.53
C ALA A 2 -25.99 15.46 21.22
N ALA A 3 -26.01 16.21 20.12
CA ALA A 3 -25.50 15.76 18.84
C ALA A 3 -23.96 15.74 18.95
N ALA A 4 -23.38 14.53 18.92
CA ALA A 4 -21.94 14.37 18.76
C ALA A 4 -21.55 14.86 17.36
N SER A 5 -20.94 16.03 17.29
CA SER A 5 -20.26 16.51 16.09
C SER A 5 -19.09 15.61 15.82
N ALA A 6 -19.13 14.86 14.72
CA ALA A 6 -17.95 14.21 14.16
C ALA A 6 -16.97 15.32 13.72
N GLN A 7 -16.06 15.69 14.60
CA GLN A 7 -14.93 16.55 14.26
C GLN A 7 -14.02 15.73 13.35
N GLY A 8 -14.09 16.01 12.04
CA GLY A 8 -13.16 15.46 11.09
C GLY A 8 -11.74 15.87 11.48
N ILE A 9 -10.90 14.87 11.75
CA ILE A 9 -9.50 15.07 12.04
C ILE A 9 -8.88 15.72 10.81
N PRO A 10 -8.20 16.88 10.90
CA PRO A 10 -7.57 17.51 9.76
C PRO A 10 -6.41 16.62 9.29
N LEU A 11 -6.59 15.94 8.15
CA LEU A 11 -5.50 15.28 7.47
C LEU A 11 -4.58 16.38 6.90
N ASP A 12 -3.33 16.38 7.30
CA ASP A 12 -2.32 17.25 6.69
C ASP A 12 -1.96 16.69 5.32
N PHE A 13 -2.61 17.22 4.28
CA PHE A 13 -2.35 16.82 2.91
C PHE A 13 -1.12 17.55 2.40
N GLY A 14 -0.11 16.80 1.96
CA GLY A 14 1.00 17.35 1.19
C GLY A 14 0.55 18.00 -0.11
N MET A 15 1.47 18.68 -0.81
CA MET A 15 1.18 19.23 -2.15
C MET A 15 0.72 18.12 -3.09
N PRO A 16 -0.37 18.34 -3.88
CA PRO A 16 -0.83 17.37 -4.85
C PRO A 16 0.28 16.94 -5.81
N SER A 17 0.45 15.66 -5.99
CA SER A 17 1.49 15.11 -6.86
C SER A 17 0.90 14.19 -7.93
N ARG A 18 1.61 14.06 -9.06
CA ARG A 18 1.26 13.13 -10.12
C ARG A 18 1.89 11.78 -9.81
N LEU A 19 1.11 10.70 -9.94
CA LEU A 19 1.56 9.36 -9.65
C LEU A 19 1.01 8.38 -10.69
N PRO A 20 1.84 7.53 -11.34
CA PRO A 20 1.37 6.39 -12.09
C PRO A 20 0.51 5.50 -11.21
N LEU A 21 -0.59 4.97 -11.72
CA LEU A 21 -1.55 4.19 -10.93
C LEU A 21 -1.59 2.75 -11.38
N PHE A 22 -1.53 1.84 -10.42
CA PHE A 22 -1.69 0.41 -10.62
C PHE A 22 -2.91 -0.10 -9.84
N PRO A 23 -4.11 -0.10 -10.45
CA PRO A 23 -5.29 -0.71 -9.85
C PRO A 23 -5.09 -2.23 -9.70
N LEU A 24 -5.15 -2.71 -8.46
CA LEU A 24 -4.96 -4.12 -8.13
C LEU A 24 -5.78 -4.48 -6.89
N GLU A 25 -6.36 -5.68 -6.86
CA GLU A 25 -7.10 -6.20 -5.69
C GLU A 25 -6.13 -6.71 -4.60
N VAL A 26 -5.27 -5.80 -4.15
CA VAL A 26 -4.34 -6.05 -3.03
C VAL A 26 -4.22 -4.76 -2.20
N VAL A 27 -4.06 -4.91 -0.90
CA VAL A 27 -3.79 -3.79 -0.01
C VAL A 27 -2.31 -3.77 0.32
N LEU A 28 -1.66 -2.65 -0.01
CA LEU A 28 -0.29 -2.36 0.39
C LEU A 28 -0.32 -1.42 1.59
N PHE A 29 0.32 -1.81 2.68
CA PHE A 29 0.47 -0.96 3.86
C PHE A 29 1.82 -0.25 3.86
N PRO A 30 1.92 0.97 4.44
CA PRO A 30 3.19 1.66 4.61
C PRO A 30 4.24 0.78 5.31
N GLY A 31 5.49 0.83 4.82
CA GLY A 31 6.62 0.08 5.36
C GLY A 31 6.59 -1.43 5.09
N THR A 32 5.57 -1.97 4.42
CA THR A 32 5.47 -3.41 4.17
C THR A 32 5.90 -3.77 2.75
N PRO A 33 6.63 -4.88 2.55
CA PRO A 33 7.01 -5.35 1.23
C PRO A 33 5.86 -6.09 0.55
N LEU A 34 5.81 -5.98 -0.79
CA LEU A 34 4.87 -6.70 -1.63
C LEU A 34 5.58 -7.19 -2.90
N PRO A 35 5.66 -8.51 -3.15
CA PRO A 35 6.11 -9.03 -4.42
C PRO A 35 5.01 -8.91 -5.48
N LEU A 36 5.38 -8.47 -6.69
CA LEU A 36 4.48 -8.33 -7.83
C LEU A 36 5.07 -8.95 -9.09
N HIS A 37 4.21 -9.55 -9.92
CA HIS A 37 4.57 -10.04 -11.23
C HIS A 37 3.97 -9.12 -12.31
N ILE A 38 4.82 -8.42 -13.05
CA ILE A 38 4.43 -7.44 -14.06
C ILE A 38 4.48 -8.10 -15.45
N PHE A 39 3.32 -8.34 -16.05
CA PHE A 39 3.21 -9.02 -17.34
C PHE A 39 2.41 -8.23 -18.39
N GLU A 40 1.43 -7.43 -17.98
CA GLU A 40 0.62 -6.65 -18.92
C GLU A 40 1.45 -5.55 -19.60
N PRO A 41 1.32 -5.34 -20.92
CA PRO A 41 2.11 -4.34 -21.65
C PRO A 41 2.05 -2.92 -21.05
N ARG A 42 0.86 -2.48 -20.61
CA ARG A 42 0.66 -1.16 -19.98
C ARG A 42 1.46 -1.02 -18.68
N TYR A 43 1.51 -2.05 -17.86
CA TYR A 43 2.26 -2.00 -16.59
C TYR A 43 3.75 -2.25 -16.76
N ARG A 44 4.15 -2.93 -17.86
CA ARG A 44 5.57 -2.99 -18.26
C ARG A 44 6.08 -1.61 -18.67
N ALA A 45 5.28 -0.84 -19.43
CA ALA A 45 5.59 0.55 -19.77
C ALA A 45 5.66 1.42 -18.50
N MET A 46 4.66 1.31 -17.62
CA MET A 46 4.66 2.02 -16.33
C MET A 46 5.92 1.72 -15.52
N LEU A 47 6.29 0.45 -15.37
CA LEU A 47 7.49 0.05 -14.62
C LEU A 47 8.77 0.65 -15.24
N SER A 48 8.88 0.61 -16.57
CA SER A 48 10.02 1.20 -17.28
C SER A 48 10.15 2.69 -16.98
N ASP A 49 9.04 3.44 -17.03
CA ASP A 49 9.03 4.87 -16.75
C ASP A 49 9.33 5.18 -15.28
N CYS A 50 8.79 4.38 -14.36
CA CYS A 50 9.08 4.49 -12.92
C CYS A 50 10.57 4.26 -12.64
N LEU A 51 11.17 3.22 -13.20
CA LEU A 51 12.61 2.91 -13.02
C LEU A 51 13.52 3.97 -13.63
N ALA A 52 13.07 4.69 -14.66
CA ALA A 52 13.80 5.82 -15.24
C ALA A 52 13.61 7.12 -14.43
N GLY A 53 12.67 7.17 -13.51
CA GLY A 53 12.29 8.33 -12.70
C GLY A 53 12.56 8.15 -11.21
N ASP A 54 11.52 8.28 -10.42
CA ASP A 54 11.58 8.26 -8.94
C ASP A 54 11.27 6.89 -8.33
N GLU A 55 11.12 5.86 -9.17
CA GLU A 55 10.84 4.47 -8.79
C GLU A 55 9.51 4.27 -8.05
N ARG A 56 8.53 5.18 -8.25
CA ARG A 56 7.27 5.19 -7.53
C ARG A 56 6.06 5.00 -8.43
N PHE A 57 5.06 4.30 -7.90
CA PHE A 57 3.70 4.27 -8.42
C PHE A 57 2.69 4.07 -7.29
N GLY A 58 1.41 4.31 -7.55
CA GLY A 58 0.34 4.14 -6.59
C GLY A 58 -0.42 2.83 -6.78
N LEU A 59 -0.49 2.01 -5.74
CA LEU A 59 -1.39 0.88 -5.66
C LEU A 59 -2.70 1.31 -5.03
N LEU A 60 -3.82 0.95 -5.66
CA LEU A 60 -5.16 1.26 -5.17
C LEU A 60 -6.17 0.21 -5.68
N PRO A 61 -7.33 0.05 -5.01
CA PRO A 61 -8.36 -0.87 -5.46
C PRO A 61 -8.89 -0.49 -6.86
N PRO A 62 -9.16 -1.47 -7.73
CA PRO A 62 -9.87 -1.23 -8.99
C PRO A 62 -11.32 -0.83 -8.70
N ALA A 63 -11.94 -0.12 -9.64
CA ALA A 63 -13.37 0.09 -9.58
C ALA A 63 -14.11 -1.22 -9.92
N PRO A 64 -15.19 -1.56 -9.20
CA PRO A 64 -15.91 -2.84 -9.39
C PRO A 64 -16.48 -3.03 -10.80
N ASP A 65 -16.73 -1.94 -11.51
CA ASP A 65 -17.28 -1.92 -12.86
C ASP A 65 -16.20 -1.86 -13.97
N GLY A 66 -14.91 -1.97 -13.59
CA GLY A 66 -13.78 -1.85 -14.50
C GLY A 66 -13.50 -0.44 -15.01
N SER A 67 -14.23 0.58 -14.54
CA SER A 67 -13.95 1.98 -14.84
C SER A 67 -12.66 2.45 -14.16
N PRO A 68 -12.11 3.61 -14.55
CA PRO A 68 -11.01 4.21 -13.79
C PRO A 68 -11.39 4.43 -12.32
N PRO A 69 -10.42 4.28 -11.39
CA PRO A 69 -10.67 4.53 -9.97
C PRO A 69 -11.26 5.92 -9.73
N ARG A 70 -12.20 6.01 -8.79
CA ARG A 70 -12.94 7.26 -8.52
C ARG A 70 -12.15 8.18 -7.59
N SER A 71 -12.44 9.48 -7.70
CA SER A 71 -12.01 10.46 -6.69
C SER A 71 -12.43 10.00 -5.29
N GLY A 72 -11.57 10.19 -4.30
CA GLY A 72 -11.78 9.71 -2.94
C GLY A 72 -11.28 8.27 -2.68
N THR A 73 -10.80 7.56 -3.71
CA THR A 73 -10.19 6.24 -3.50
C THR A 73 -8.87 6.38 -2.75
N VAL A 74 -8.73 5.63 -1.66
CA VAL A 74 -7.49 5.54 -0.90
C VAL A 74 -6.58 4.47 -1.50
N GLY A 75 -5.30 4.78 -1.62
CA GLY A 75 -4.23 3.89 -2.05
C GLY A 75 -2.96 4.08 -1.23
N CYS A 76 -1.93 3.33 -1.59
CA CYS A 76 -0.60 3.46 -1.01
C CYS A 76 0.44 3.65 -2.12
N SER A 77 1.33 4.63 -1.97
CA SER A 77 2.48 4.78 -2.86
C SER A 77 3.47 3.65 -2.60
N ALA A 78 3.94 3.05 -3.67
CA ALA A 78 4.85 1.93 -3.68
C ALA A 78 6.17 2.37 -4.29
N ARG A 79 7.29 2.10 -3.62
CA ARG A 79 8.63 2.27 -4.19
C ARG A 79 9.18 0.92 -4.62
N VAL A 80 9.70 0.84 -5.83
CA VAL A 80 10.39 -0.36 -6.32
C VAL A 80 11.73 -0.51 -5.59
N ARG A 81 11.95 -1.66 -4.95
CA ARG A 81 13.19 -1.99 -4.22
C ARG A 81 14.05 -3.00 -4.95
N ALA A 82 13.41 -3.88 -5.69
CA ALA A 82 14.10 -4.85 -6.53
C ALA A 82 13.29 -5.08 -7.80
N SER A 83 13.99 -5.30 -8.91
CA SER A 83 13.39 -5.64 -10.20
C SER A 83 14.23 -6.68 -10.90
N HIS A 84 13.60 -7.78 -11.29
CA HIS A 84 14.20 -8.85 -12.05
C HIS A 84 13.46 -9.01 -13.39
N HIS A 85 14.13 -8.62 -14.46
CA HIS A 85 13.63 -8.76 -15.83
C HIS A 85 13.72 -10.22 -16.30
N LEU A 86 12.64 -10.70 -16.90
CA LEU A 86 12.57 -12.01 -17.52
C LEU A 86 12.80 -11.92 -19.04
N PRO A 87 13.32 -12.99 -19.69
CA PRO A 87 13.62 -12.98 -21.14
C PRO A 87 12.41 -12.66 -22.04
N ASP A 88 11.20 -12.92 -21.58
CA ASP A 88 9.94 -12.64 -22.30
C ASP A 88 9.42 -11.21 -22.08
N GLY A 89 10.20 -10.37 -21.38
CA GLY A 89 9.89 -8.98 -21.11
C GLY A 89 8.94 -8.76 -19.92
N ARG A 90 8.54 -9.81 -19.21
CA ARG A 90 7.88 -9.70 -17.90
C ARG A 90 8.90 -9.33 -16.82
N SER A 91 8.44 -8.92 -15.67
CA SER A 91 9.32 -8.60 -14.55
C SER A 91 8.74 -9.09 -13.22
N ASN A 92 9.59 -9.64 -12.37
CA ASN A 92 9.29 -9.83 -10.96
C ASN A 92 9.87 -8.64 -10.19
N ILE A 93 9.05 -7.98 -9.41
CA ILE A 93 9.49 -6.83 -8.61
C ILE A 93 9.13 -7.03 -7.16
N VAL A 94 9.88 -6.38 -6.28
CA VAL A 94 9.50 -6.19 -4.88
C VAL A 94 9.34 -4.70 -4.67
N VAL A 95 8.17 -4.31 -4.18
CA VAL A 95 7.89 -2.93 -3.78
C VAL A 95 7.74 -2.83 -2.28
N VAL A 96 7.96 -1.64 -1.73
CA VAL A 96 7.66 -1.32 -0.33
C VAL A 96 6.70 -0.14 -0.31
N GLY A 97 5.64 -0.25 0.50
CA GLY A 97 4.71 0.85 0.74
C GLY A 97 5.41 2.03 1.41
N GLU A 98 5.12 3.25 0.96
CA GLU A 98 5.70 4.44 1.57
C GLU A 98 4.65 5.26 2.33
N ARG A 99 3.69 5.85 1.63
CA ARG A 99 2.66 6.71 2.23
C ARG A 99 1.30 6.41 1.65
N ARG A 100 0.27 6.53 2.45
CA ARG A 100 -1.10 6.49 1.95
C ARG A 100 -1.40 7.77 1.15
N PHE A 101 -2.31 7.64 0.19
CA PHE A 101 -2.78 8.79 -0.58
C PHE A 101 -4.29 8.71 -0.84
N LEU A 102 -4.87 9.87 -1.10
CA LEU A 102 -6.22 10.02 -1.60
C LEU A 102 -6.16 10.41 -3.07
N LEU A 103 -6.82 9.66 -3.95
CA LEU A 103 -6.94 10.01 -5.35
C LEU A 103 -7.89 11.21 -5.50
N ARG A 104 -7.39 12.32 -6.04
CA ARG A 104 -8.22 13.48 -6.41
C ARG A 104 -8.94 13.26 -7.72
N GLN A 105 -8.17 12.90 -8.74
CA GLN A 105 -8.68 12.63 -10.09
C GLN A 105 -7.71 11.81 -10.91
N THR A 106 -8.22 11.06 -11.87
CA THR A 106 -7.44 10.44 -12.92
C THR A 106 -7.18 11.47 -14.00
N LEU A 107 -5.93 11.57 -14.46
CA LEU A 107 -5.50 12.52 -15.48
C LEU A 107 -5.60 11.88 -16.87
N ALA A 108 -6.03 12.66 -17.86
CA ALA A 108 -5.91 12.27 -19.26
C ALA A 108 -4.44 12.43 -19.69
N THR A 109 -3.79 11.32 -20.08
CA THR A 109 -2.39 11.27 -20.51
C THR A 109 -2.28 10.40 -21.76
N GLU A 110 -1.16 10.52 -22.49
CA GLU A 110 -0.84 9.66 -23.64
C GLU A 110 -0.22 8.32 -23.23
N THR A 111 0.02 8.10 -21.93
CA THR A 111 0.59 6.87 -21.41
C THR A 111 -0.42 5.71 -21.49
N PRO A 112 0.04 4.46 -21.74
CA PRO A 112 -0.86 3.30 -21.79
C PRO A 112 -1.41 2.86 -20.43
N TYR A 113 -0.97 3.51 -19.35
CA TYR A 113 -1.38 3.29 -17.97
C TYR A 113 -2.02 4.54 -17.38
N LEU A 114 -2.74 4.36 -16.27
CA LEU A 114 -3.41 5.46 -15.59
C LEU A 114 -2.40 6.33 -14.83
N VAL A 115 -2.66 7.63 -14.82
CA VAL A 115 -1.93 8.60 -13.97
C VAL A 115 -2.95 9.34 -13.13
N GLY A 116 -2.70 9.47 -11.84
CA GLY A 116 -3.56 10.21 -10.90
C GLY A 116 -2.92 11.48 -10.38
N LEU A 117 -3.75 12.45 -10.03
CA LEU A 117 -3.39 13.52 -9.12
C LEU A 117 -3.79 13.06 -7.72
N VAL A 118 -2.82 12.97 -6.82
CA VAL A 118 -3.00 12.37 -5.49
C VAL A 118 -2.55 13.33 -4.38
N ASP A 119 -3.23 13.26 -3.25
CA ASP A 119 -2.81 13.88 -2.00
C ASP A 119 -2.26 12.80 -1.08
N THR A 120 -0.98 12.88 -0.76
CA THR A 120 -0.41 12.01 0.27
C THR A 120 -0.77 12.52 1.65
N PHE A 121 -0.99 11.60 2.58
CA PHE A 121 -1.21 11.92 3.99
C PHE A 121 -0.44 10.94 4.87
N ASP A 122 -0.11 11.39 6.06
CA ASP A 122 0.49 10.55 7.09
C ASP A 122 -0.60 10.03 8.01
N ASP A 123 -0.42 8.81 8.48
CA ASP A 123 -1.28 8.22 9.48
C ASP A 123 -1.03 8.92 10.82
N LEU A 124 -2.12 9.21 11.52
CA LEU A 124 -2.01 9.81 12.84
C LEU A 124 -1.40 8.78 13.78
N ALA A 125 -0.26 9.11 14.37
CA ALA A 125 0.24 8.37 15.52
C ALA A 125 -0.74 8.57 16.68
N ASP A 126 -1.27 7.47 17.24
CA ASP A 126 -1.99 7.55 18.50
C ASP A 126 -0.97 7.54 19.65
N PRO A 127 -0.74 8.68 20.30
CA PRO A 127 0.24 8.76 21.39
C PRO A 127 -0.21 8.02 22.66
N GLU A 128 -1.49 7.60 22.71
CA GLU A 128 -2.08 6.98 23.90
C GLU A 128 -2.15 5.45 23.81
N VAL A 129 -1.53 4.81 22.79
CA VAL A 129 -1.52 3.34 22.72
C VAL A 129 -0.74 2.78 23.91
N PRO A 130 -1.38 2.05 24.83
CA PRO A 130 -0.71 1.50 25.98
C PRO A 130 0.38 0.50 25.57
N PRO A 131 1.57 0.51 26.22
CA PRO A 131 2.64 -0.43 25.92
C PRO A 131 2.21 -1.91 26.03
N GLU A 132 1.29 -2.23 26.94
CA GLU A 132 0.71 -3.56 27.08
C GLU A 132 -0.09 -3.99 25.85
N SER A 133 -0.76 -3.06 25.17
CA SER A 133 -1.51 -3.37 23.93
C SER A 133 -0.55 -3.72 22.78
N LEU A 134 0.58 -3.03 22.69
CA LEU A 134 1.63 -3.34 21.71
C LEU A 134 2.28 -4.69 21.99
N ALA A 135 2.56 -4.97 23.26
CA ALA A 135 3.11 -6.25 23.69
C ALA A 135 2.14 -7.41 23.36
N ALA A 136 0.85 -7.24 23.67
CA ALA A 136 -0.18 -8.23 23.35
C ALA A 136 -0.34 -8.46 21.85
N LEU A 137 -0.26 -7.40 21.04
CA LEU A 137 -0.33 -7.50 19.58
C LEU A 137 0.87 -8.30 19.02
N ARG A 138 2.08 -8.03 19.52
CA ARG A 138 3.30 -8.77 19.12
C ARG A 138 3.22 -10.25 19.53
N GLU A 139 2.82 -10.51 20.76
CA GLU A 139 2.67 -11.86 21.28
C GLU A 139 1.64 -12.66 20.48
N GLY A 140 0.47 -12.07 20.19
CA GLY A 140 -0.56 -12.70 19.40
C GLY A 140 -0.18 -12.93 17.93
N ALA A 141 0.60 -12.05 17.32
CA ALA A 141 1.02 -12.15 15.93
C ALA A 141 2.22 -13.12 15.72
N THR A 142 3.06 -13.29 16.71
CA THR A 142 4.29 -14.11 16.61
C THR A 142 4.01 -15.57 16.21
N PRO A 143 3.07 -16.31 16.83
CA PRO A 143 2.75 -17.69 16.43
C PRO A 143 2.24 -17.79 14.99
N TYR A 144 1.47 -16.80 14.54
CA TYR A 144 0.95 -16.76 13.18
C TYR A 144 2.10 -16.64 12.15
N LEU A 145 3.07 -15.76 12.41
CA LEU A 145 4.24 -15.63 11.55
C LEU A 145 5.10 -16.92 11.52
N ALA A 146 5.32 -17.53 12.68
CA ALA A 146 6.07 -18.79 12.75
C ALA A 146 5.38 -19.90 11.95
N ALA A 147 4.05 -19.97 11.99
CA ALA A 147 3.26 -20.91 11.17
C ALA A 147 3.41 -20.62 9.68
N MET A 148 3.38 -19.37 9.26
CA MET A 148 3.56 -18.97 7.87
C MET A 148 4.96 -19.27 7.33
N GLU A 149 6.00 -19.12 8.14
CA GLU A 149 7.39 -19.52 7.80
C GLU A 149 7.49 -21.04 7.59
N THR A 150 6.84 -21.81 8.44
CA THR A 150 6.82 -23.28 8.34
C THR A 150 6.14 -23.76 7.04
N LEU A 151 5.17 -22.99 6.52
CA LEU A 151 4.45 -23.28 5.28
C LEU A 151 5.18 -22.80 4.01
N GLY A 152 6.43 -22.36 4.12
CA GLY A 152 7.27 -21.97 2.98
C GLY A 152 7.11 -20.53 2.52
N GLY A 153 6.54 -19.66 3.35
CA GLY A 153 6.56 -18.22 3.16
C GLY A 153 7.99 -17.69 3.28
N ALA A 154 8.45 -16.87 2.32
CA ALA A 154 9.79 -16.30 2.34
C ALA A 154 10.00 -15.45 3.60
N SER A 155 11.01 -15.83 4.41
CA SER A 155 11.35 -15.14 5.66
C SER A 155 12.39 -14.03 5.44
N ASP A 156 12.10 -13.07 4.56
CA ASP A 156 12.86 -11.80 4.57
C ASP A 156 12.07 -10.78 5.41
N ARG A 157 11.75 -11.16 6.67
CA ARG A 157 10.97 -10.32 7.56
C ARG A 157 11.90 -9.55 8.47
N SER A 158 11.87 -8.25 8.27
CA SER A 158 12.32 -7.29 9.25
C SER A 158 11.69 -7.60 10.62
N PRO A 159 12.40 -7.48 11.73
CA PRO A 159 11.81 -7.62 13.06
C PRO A 159 10.62 -6.67 13.21
N TRP A 160 9.68 -7.03 14.10
CA TRP A 160 8.54 -6.17 14.42
C TRP A 160 8.99 -4.75 14.75
N ALA A 161 8.35 -3.77 14.15
CA ALA A 161 8.62 -2.38 14.43
C ALA A 161 8.31 -2.02 15.89
N ASP A 162 9.05 -1.06 16.43
CA ASP A 162 8.81 -0.52 17.78
C ASP A 162 7.67 0.49 17.77
N ASP A 163 7.51 1.19 16.67
CA ASP A 163 6.43 2.15 16.45
C ASP A 163 5.06 1.43 16.29
N ALA A 164 4.04 1.94 16.98
CA ALA A 164 2.71 1.35 17.03
C ALA A 164 2.03 1.30 15.65
N GLY A 165 2.13 2.39 14.88
CA GLY A 165 1.54 2.50 13.56
C GLY A 165 2.18 1.51 12.60
N GLN A 166 3.51 1.46 12.55
CA GLN A 166 4.25 0.54 11.70
C GLN A 166 4.00 -0.93 12.10
N LEU A 167 3.93 -1.23 13.40
CA LEU A 167 3.59 -2.56 13.90
C LEU A 167 2.20 -2.99 13.45
N SER A 168 1.20 -2.10 13.56
CA SER A 168 -0.18 -2.40 13.13
C SER A 168 -0.24 -2.73 11.64
N PHE A 169 0.48 -2.00 10.78
CA PHE A 169 0.57 -2.28 9.35
C PHE A 169 1.28 -3.60 9.04
N GLN A 170 2.35 -3.92 9.77
CA GLN A 170 3.05 -5.20 9.60
C GLN A 170 2.14 -6.37 9.95
N VAL A 171 1.38 -6.28 11.04
CA VAL A 171 0.41 -7.31 11.44
C VAL A 171 -0.74 -7.40 10.43
N ALA A 172 -1.32 -6.28 10.02
CA ALA A 172 -2.39 -6.25 9.03
C ALA A 172 -1.95 -6.83 7.67
N ALA A 173 -0.71 -6.59 7.26
CA ALA A 173 -0.14 -7.19 6.05
C ALA A 173 0.04 -8.71 6.18
N ALA A 174 0.47 -9.18 7.37
CA ALA A 174 0.78 -10.58 7.63
C ALA A 174 -0.46 -11.47 7.74
N VAL A 175 -1.57 -10.95 8.29
CA VAL A 175 -2.80 -11.73 8.49
C VAL A 175 -3.48 -11.98 7.14
N ASP A 176 -3.90 -13.23 6.92
CA ASP A 176 -4.66 -13.61 5.72
C ASP A 176 -6.15 -13.23 5.90
N LEU A 177 -6.48 -12.04 5.45
CA LEU A 177 -7.83 -11.48 5.45
C LEU A 177 -8.28 -11.22 4.02
N GLU A 178 -9.57 -11.32 3.79
CA GLU A 178 -10.17 -10.94 2.52
C GLU A 178 -9.85 -9.47 2.18
N PHE A 179 -9.71 -9.18 0.88
CA PHE A 179 -9.36 -7.85 0.37
C PHE A 179 -10.25 -6.74 0.95
N GLU A 180 -11.58 -6.94 0.95
CA GLU A 180 -12.53 -5.94 1.47
C GLU A 180 -12.39 -5.69 2.98
N VAL A 181 -11.95 -6.70 3.75
CA VAL A 181 -11.65 -6.55 5.18
C VAL A 181 -10.36 -5.76 5.36
N LYS A 182 -9.28 -6.16 4.66
CA LYS A 182 -8.00 -5.44 4.72
C LYS A 182 -8.12 -3.97 4.31
N ARG A 183 -8.98 -3.66 3.35
CA ARG A 183 -9.20 -2.30 2.86
C ARG A 183 -9.84 -1.36 3.88
N ARG A 184 -10.48 -1.90 4.92
CA ARG A 184 -11.13 -1.13 5.99
C ARG A 184 -10.20 -0.86 7.18
N LEU A 185 -9.05 -1.49 7.22
CA LEU A 185 -8.00 -1.24 8.20
C LEU A 185 -7.18 0.00 7.82
#